data_5bb1d74b5a9b706a338bfaff2f860ac6
#
_entry.id   5bb1d74b5a9b706a338bfaff2f860ac6
#
_cell.length_a   1.000
_cell.length_b   1.000
_cell.length_c   1.000
_cell.angle_alpha   90.00
_cell.angle_beta   90.00
_cell.angle_gamma   90.00
#
_symmetry.space_group_name_H-M   'P 1'
#
loop_
_entity.id
_entity.type
_entity.pdbx_description
1 polymer ?
#
loop_
_entity_poly.entity_id
_entity_poly.type
_entity_poly.pdbx_seq_one_letter_code
_entity_poly.pdbx_strand_id
1 'polypeptide(L)'
;SRGASADMEPARIEDIVETVVRLASTDYDLKKKYDFRQIEIVRDYDPGLETLVCDHTEIEQVLLNLVKNAAQAMSEAGLSRTPRITLRTRRAGEYGCIEVEDNGPGMDEHTQRRVFEPFFTTKAVGSGTGLGLSVSYFIVTEQHKGAIDVSSSPGEGTCFTVCLPLGGKSAR
;
A
#
# COMPACT_ATOMS: atom_id res chain seq x y z
N SER A 1 12.06 -12.75 18.00
CA SER A 1 11.75 -12.64 16.58
C SER A 1 10.47 -13.35 16.23
N ARG A 2 9.65 -12.72 15.47
CA ARG A 2 8.42 -13.35 15.01
C ARG A 2 8.68 -14.46 13.99
N GLY A 3 9.79 -14.38 13.29
CA GLY A 3 10.17 -15.37 12.32
C GLY A 3 9.05 -15.63 11.31
N ALA A 4 8.77 -16.89 11.04
CA ALA A 4 7.72 -17.31 10.12
C ALA A 4 6.34 -17.37 10.76
N SER A 5 6.21 -17.15 12.07
CA SER A 5 4.92 -17.26 12.77
C SER A 5 4.27 -15.88 12.90
N ALA A 6 3.69 -15.40 11.82
CA ALA A 6 2.84 -14.21 11.88
C ALA A 6 1.58 -14.52 12.69
N ASP A 7 1.07 -13.52 13.40
CA ASP A 7 -0.16 -13.65 14.19
C ASP A 7 -1.38 -13.55 13.27
N MET A 8 -1.68 -14.64 12.59
CA MET A 8 -2.77 -14.70 11.62
C MET A 8 -4.11 -14.78 12.30
N GLU A 9 -4.93 -13.77 12.12
CA GLU A 9 -6.27 -13.68 12.71
C GLU A 9 -7.25 -13.11 11.71
N PRO A 10 -8.54 -13.45 11.83
CA PRO A 10 -9.56 -12.77 11.02
C PRO A 10 -9.58 -11.29 11.37
N ALA A 11 -9.59 -10.45 10.35
CA ALA A 11 -9.64 -9.01 10.53
C ALA A 11 -10.60 -8.40 9.51
N ARG A 12 -11.36 -7.40 9.93
CA ARG A 12 -12.23 -6.67 9.01
C ARG A 12 -11.37 -5.75 8.17
N ILE A 13 -11.50 -5.88 6.85
CA ILE A 13 -10.70 -5.10 5.90
C ILE A 13 -10.90 -3.60 6.11
N GLU A 14 -12.15 -3.17 6.27
CA GLU A 14 -12.43 -1.76 6.46
C GLU A 14 -11.77 -1.21 7.71
N ASP A 15 -11.72 -1.98 8.79
CA ASP A 15 -11.07 -1.55 10.03
C ASP A 15 -9.56 -1.35 9.81
N ILE A 16 -8.93 -2.26 9.09
CA ILE A 16 -7.50 -2.13 8.75
C ILE A 16 -7.27 -0.85 7.93
N VAL A 17 -8.04 -0.66 6.89
CA VAL A 17 -7.87 0.49 5.99
C VAL A 17 -8.13 1.81 6.73
N GLU A 18 -9.19 1.88 7.54
CA GLU A 18 -9.49 3.10 8.30
C GLU A 18 -8.43 3.39 9.36
N THR A 19 -7.86 2.36 9.97
CA THR A 19 -6.72 2.54 10.88
C THR A 19 -5.53 3.17 10.16
N VAL A 20 -5.24 2.70 8.95
CA VAL A 20 -4.15 3.25 8.14
C VAL A 20 -4.41 4.72 7.78
N VAL A 21 -5.63 5.06 7.37
CA VAL A 21 -5.98 6.45 7.05
C VAL A 21 -5.81 7.34 8.29
N ARG A 22 -6.26 6.87 9.44
CA ARG A 22 -6.11 7.63 10.69
C ARG A 22 -4.64 7.82 11.05
N LEU A 23 -3.84 6.75 10.95
CA LEU A 23 -2.40 6.83 11.24
C LEU A 23 -1.70 7.80 10.28
N ALA A 24 -2.01 7.74 9.01
CA ALA A 24 -1.44 8.65 8.02
C ALA A 24 -1.81 10.11 8.33
N SER A 25 -3.06 10.34 8.78
CA SER A 25 -3.54 11.69 9.08
C SER A 25 -2.91 12.28 10.33
N THR A 26 -2.43 11.44 11.26
CA THR A 26 -1.88 11.90 12.54
C THR A 26 -0.37 11.72 12.65
N ASP A 27 0.25 11.03 11.69
CA ASP A 27 1.70 10.79 11.71
C ASP A 27 2.44 12.12 11.59
N TYR A 28 3.32 12.38 12.55
CA TYR A 28 4.08 13.63 12.59
C TYR A 28 4.98 13.81 11.38
N ASP A 29 5.65 12.74 10.95
CA ASP A 29 6.56 12.80 9.79
C ASP A 29 5.79 13.14 8.51
N LEU A 30 4.60 12.57 8.35
CA LEU A 30 3.76 12.89 7.20
C LEU A 30 3.30 14.34 7.23
N LYS A 31 2.86 14.84 8.41
CA LYS A 31 2.46 16.24 8.58
C LYS A 31 3.60 17.20 8.32
N LYS A 32 4.81 16.82 8.67
CA LYS A 32 5.99 17.66 8.52
C LYS A 32 6.40 17.81 7.06
N LYS A 33 6.28 16.76 6.27
CA LYS A 33 6.70 16.76 4.86
C LYS A 33 5.62 17.31 3.93
N TYR A 34 4.38 17.03 4.23
CA TYR A 34 3.23 17.47 3.43
C TYR A 34 1.97 17.39 4.28
N ASP A 35 0.96 18.15 3.88
CA ASP A 35 -0.31 18.14 4.62
C ASP A 35 -1.22 17.04 4.07
N PHE A 36 -1.23 15.90 4.74
CA PHE A 36 -2.05 14.75 4.35
C PHE A 36 -3.55 15.11 4.29
N ARG A 37 -3.99 16.11 5.07
CA ARG A 37 -5.38 16.52 5.07
C ARG A 37 -5.82 17.14 3.75
N GLN A 38 -4.90 17.55 2.90
CA GLN A 38 -5.21 18.08 1.58
C GLN A 38 -5.38 16.99 0.53
N ILE A 39 -5.08 15.74 0.87
CA ILE A 39 -5.27 14.61 -0.04
C ILE A 39 -6.70 14.12 0.10
N GLU A 40 -7.41 14.06 -1.03
CA GLU A 40 -8.74 13.47 -1.08
C GLU A 40 -8.62 11.96 -0.93
N ILE A 41 -9.33 11.38 0.02
CA ILE A 41 -9.35 9.91 0.22
C ILE A 41 -10.68 9.41 -0.30
N VAL A 42 -10.62 8.58 -1.34
CA VAL A 42 -11.79 7.93 -1.93
C VAL A 42 -11.80 6.48 -1.47
N ARG A 43 -12.94 6.01 -0.97
CA ARG A 43 -13.12 4.64 -0.50
C ARG A 43 -14.09 3.92 -1.42
N ASP A 44 -13.66 2.77 -1.92
CA ASP A 44 -14.47 1.95 -2.82
C ASP A 44 -14.33 0.49 -2.36
N TYR A 45 -15.13 0.14 -1.34
CA TYR A 45 -15.04 -1.16 -0.69
C TYR A 45 -16.05 -2.13 -1.27
N ASP A 46 -15.59 -3.35 -1.56
CA ASP A 46 -16.43 -4.45 -2.02
C ASP A 46 -17.21 -5.02 -0.83
N PRO A 47 -18.55 -4.90 -0.82
CA PRO A 47 -19.33 -5.46 0.28
C PRO A 47 -19.25 -6.99 0.38
N GLY A 48 -18.81 -7.67 -0.68
CA GLY A 48 -18.56 -9.11 -0.67
C GLY A 48 -17.24 -9.51 -0.03
N LEU A 49 -16.43 -8.55 0.40
CA LEU A 49 -15.16 -8.82 1.06
C LEU A 49 -15.14 -8.12 2.41
N GLU A 50 -15.58 -8.83 3.47
CA GLU A 50 -15.64 -8.23 4.80
C GLU A 50 -14.39 -8.48 5.63
N THR A 51 -13.87 -9.72 5.58
CA THR A 51 -12.75 -10.13 6.44
C THR A 51 -11.65 -10.79 5.63
N LEU A 52 -10.43 -10.66 6.14
CA LEU A 52 -9.27 -11.43 5.69
C LEU A 52 -8.59 -12.04 6.91
N VAL A 53 -7.96 -13.19 6.73
CA VAL A 53 -7.08 -13.77 7.75
C VAL A 53 -5.67 -13.26 7.48
N CYS A 54 -5.16 -12.45 8.39
CA CYS A 54 -3.86 -11.82 8.21
C CYS A 54 -3.27 -11.41 9.56
N ASP A 55 -1.99 -11.09 9.56
CA ASP A 55 -1.37 -10.36 10.68
C ASP A 55 -1.69 -8.89 10.46
N HIS A 56 -2.71 -8.37 11.16
CA HIS A 56 -3.18 -7.03 10.86
C HIS A 56 -2.16 -5.93 11.15
N THR A 57 -1.27 -6.11 12.12
CA THR A 57 -0.20 -5.14 12.35
C THR A 57 0.75 -5.06 11.15
N GLU A 58 1.12 -6.22 10.61
CA GLU A 58 2.00 -6.28 9.44
C GLU A 58 1.32 -5.71 8.20
N ILE A 59 0.05 -6.02 7.99
CA ILE A 59 -0.70 -5.51 6.83
C ILE A 59 -0.95 -4.01 6.96
N GLU A 60 -1.24 -3.53 8.17
CA GLU A 60 -1.34 -2.08 8.41
C GLU A 60 -0.03 -1.38 8.02
N GLN A 61 1.10 -1.97 8.38
CA GLN A 61 2.39 -1.40 8.02
C GLN A 61 2.62 -1.38 6.51
N VAL A 62 2.25 -2.46 5.81
CA VAL A 62 2.32 -2.51 4.35
C VAL A 62 1.49 -1.38 3.74
N LEU A 63 0.22 -1.28 4.13
CA LEU A 63 -0.68 -0.27 3.57
C LEU A 63 -0.25 1.15 3.92
N LEU A 64 0.21 1.37 5.14
CA LEU A 64 0.72 2.68 5.53
C LEU A 64 1.91 3.08 4.67
N ASN A 65 2.81 2.14 4.40
CA ASN A 65 3.95 2.40 3.53
C ASN A 65 3.52 2.78 2.11
N LEU A 66 2.51 2.08 1.57
CA LEU A 66 1.98 2.41 0.23
C LEU A 66 1.33 3.80 0.22
N VAL A 67 0.57 4.14 1.25
CA VAL A 67 -0.07 5.45 1.37
C VAL A 67 0.99 6.54 1.51
N LYS A 68 2.04 6.31 2.28
CA LYS A 68 3.14 7.26 2.42
C LYS A 68 3.85 7.50 1.09
N ASN A 69 4.11 6.44 0.34
CA ASN A 69 4.74 6.55 -0.98
C ASN A 69 3.87 7.36 -1.94
N ALA A 70 2.57 7.13 -1.94
CA ALA A 70 1.63 7.88 -2.77
C ALA A 70 1.63 9.37 -2.40
N ALA A 71 1.52 9.67 -1.12
CA ALA A 71 1.49 11.04 -0.65
C ALA A 71 2.79 11.79 -0.98
N GLN A 72 3.92 11.13 -0.80
CA GLN A 72 5.22 11.72 -1.09
C GLN A 72 5.41 11.97 -2.60
N ALA A 73 5.03 11.01 -3.44
CA ALA A 73 5.15 11.15 -4.89
C ALA A 73 4.32 12.32 -5.40
N MET A 74 3.09 12.46 -4.89
CA MET A 74 2.20 13.56 -5.29
C MET A 74 2.73 14.90 -4.81
N SER A 75 3.28 14.96 -3.61
CA SER A 75 3.85 16.20 -3.07
C SER A 75 5.08 16.65 -3.85
N GLU A 76 6.00 15.74 -4.14
CA GLU A 76 7.25 16.06 -4.85
C GLU A 76 7.01 16.46 -6.30
N ALA A 77 5.96 15.94 -6.92
CA ALA A 77 5.67 16.23 -8.32
C ALA A 77 5.11 17.63 -8.55
N GLY A 78 4.58 18.30 -7.52
CA GLY A 78 4.01 19.62 -7.66
C GLY A 78 2.87 19.69 -8.66
N LEU A 79 2.01 18.68 -8.64
CA LEU A 79 0.90 18.59 -9.59
C LEU A 79 -0.12 19.70 -9.39
N SER A 80 -0.72 20.17 -10.50
CA SER A 80 -1.75 21.21 -10.45
C SER A 80 -3.12 20.67 -10.03
N ARG A 81 -3.33 19.36 -10.17
CA ARG A 81 -4.61 18.73 -9.77
C ARG A 81 -4.61 18.42 -8.28
N THR A 82 -5.81 18.29 -7.71
CA THR A 82 -5.97 17.90 -6.31
C THR A 82 -5.43 16.49 -6.10
N PRO A 83 -4.52 16.30 -5.15
CA PRO A 83 -4.01 14.95 -4.86
C PRO A 83 -5.12 14.05 -4.32
N ARG A 84 -5.19 12.83 -4.83
CA ARG A 84 -6.22 11.86 -4.46
C ARG A 84 -5.61 10.48 -4.28
N ILE A 85 -6.01 9.80 -3.22
CA ILE A 85 -5.71 8.39 -3.01
C ILE A 85 -7.04 7.65 -2.98
N THR A 86 -7.17 6.63 -3.82
CA THR A 86 -8.33 5.73 -3.83
C THR A 86 -7.95 4.43 -3.17
N LEU A 87 -8.71 4.05 -2.16
CA LEU A 87 -8.54 2.81 -1.42
C LEU A 87 -9.68 1.88 -1.83
N ARG A 88 -9.34 0.81 -2.52
CA ARG A 88 -10.34 -0.10 -3.10
C ARG A 88 -10.11 -1.50 -2.57
N THR A 89 -11.19 -2.20 -2.25
CA THR A 89 -11.13 -3.61 -1.91
C THR A 89 -11.96 -4.39 -2.89
N ARG A 90 -11.53 -5.61 -3.21
CA ARG A 90 -12.28 -6.49 -4.07
C ARG A 90 -11.90 -7.94 -3.82
N ARG A 91 -12.87 -8.80 -4.05
CA ARG A 91 -12.63 -10.23 -4.03
C ARG A 91 -12.23 -10.70 -5.42
N ALA A 92 -11.16 -11.46 -5.51
CA ALA A 92 -10.66 -12.03 -6.77
C ALA A 92 -10.44 -13.53 -6.55
N GLY A 93 -11.47 -14.35 -6.83
CA GLY A 93 -11.42 -15.79 -6.63
C GLY A 93 -11.20 -16.14 -5.16
N GLU A 94 -10.11 -16.83 -4.88
CA GLU A 94 -9.75 -17.25 -3.52
C GLU A 94 -8.92 -16.19 -2.79
N TYR A 95 -8.82 -14.97 -3.33
CA TYR A 95 -8.05 -13.88 -2.77
C TYR A 95 -8.91 -12.68 -2.46
N GLY A 96 -8.55 -11.96 -1.41
CA GLY A 96 -9.06 -10.63 -1.15
C GLY A 96 -7.96 -9.63 -1.46
N CYS A 97 -8.28 -8.61 -2.24
CA CYS A 97 -7.31 -7.63 -2.71
C CYS A 97 -7.61 -6.24 -2.19
N ILE A 98 -6.56 -5.52 -1.82
CA ILE A 98 -6.63 -4.12 -1.42
C ILE A 98 -5.77 -3.32 -2.39
N GLU A 99 -6.34 -2.29 -2.99
CA GLU A 99 -5.63 -1.42 -3.92
C GLU A 99 -5.44 -0.04 -3.30
N VAL A 100 -4.24 0.49 -3.48
CA VAL A 100 -3.89 1.86 -3.12
C VAL A 100 -3.50 2.56 -4.41
N GLU A 101 -4.38 3.40 -4.91
CA GLU A 101 -4.19 4.10 -6.18
C GLU A 101 -4.05 5.59 -5.93
N ASP A 102 -3.04 6.21 -6.56
CA ASP A 102 -2.88 7.66 -6.50
C ASP A 102 -3.01 8.28 -7.89
N ASN A 103 -3.29 9.57 -7.93
CA ASN A 103 -3.32 10.34 -9.17
C ASN A 103 -2.05 11.17 -9.34
N GLY A 104 -0.93 10.63 -8.89
CA GLY A 104 0.36 11.29 -8.93
C GLY A 104 1.05 11.23 -10.29
N PRO A 105 2.38 11.38 -10.31
CA PRO A 105 3.11 11.47 -11.57
C PRO A 105 3.25 10.14 -12.29
N GLY A 106 3.01 9.01 -11.61
CA GLY A 106 3.26 7.71 -12.18
C GLY A 106 4.74 7.38 -12.28
N MET A 107 5.02 6.21 -12.83
CA MET A 107 6.39 5.70 -12.97
C MET A 107 6.59 5.17 -14.38
N ASP A 108 7.82 5.31 -14.89
CA ASP A 108 8.18 4.67 -16.13
C ASP A 108 8.35 3.14 -15.94
N GLU A 109 8.48 2.44 -17.05
CA GLU A 109 8.57 1.00 -17.04
C GLU A 109 9.80 0.48 -16.31
N HIS A 110 10.91 1.17 -16.44
CA HIS A 110 12.15 0.81 -15.75
C HIS A 110 11.99 0.87 -14.24
N THR A 111 11.38 1.94 -13.73
CA THR A 111 11.12 2.11 -12.31
C THR A 111 10.15 1.05 -11.80
N GLN A 112 9.07 0.77 -12.55
CA GLN A 112 8.11 -0.25 -12.16
C GLN A 112 8.74 -1.63 -11.98
N ARG A 113 9.66 -2.00 -12.88
CA ARG A 113 10.33 -3.32 -12.79
C ARG A 113 11.19 -3.46 -11.56
N ARG A 114 11.69 -2.35 -11.01
CA ARG A 114 12.65 -2.37 -9.91
C ARG A 114 12.09 -1.93 -8.57
N VAL A 115 10.82 -1.54 -8.55
CA VAL A 115 10.25 -0.85 -7.39
C VAL A 115 10.28 -1.68 -6.10
N PHE A 116 10.26 -3.01 -6.20
CA PHE A 116 10.33 -3.90 -5.04
C PHE A 116 11.76 -4.36 -4.69
N GLU A 117 12.75 -3.94 -5.43
CA GLU A 117 14.13 -4.29 -5.12
C GLU A 117 14.62 -3.54 -3.89
N PRO A 118 15.36 -4.22 -2.98
CA PRO A 118 15.93 -3.53 -1.82
C PRO A 118 16.85 -2.38 -2.27
N PHE A 119 16.78 -1.28 -1.54
CA PHE A 119 17.59 -0.07 -1.75
C PHE A 119 17.31 0.69 -3.05
N PHE A 120 16.42 0.19 -3.92
CA PHE A 120 16.04 0.97 -5.09
C PHE A 120 15.14 2.12 -4.66
N THR A 121 15.45 3.34 -5.09
CA THR A 121 14.63 4.51 -4.84
C THR A 121 14.92 5.56 -5.90
N THR A 122 13.89 6.32 -6.29
CA THR A 122 14.02 7.51 -7.13
C THR A 122 14.09 8.78 -6.30
N LYS A 123 13.99 8.66 -4.97
CA LYS A 123 14.04 9.79 -4.06
C LYS A 123 15.47 10.31 -3.90
N ALA A 124 15.60 11.58 -3.53
CA ALA A 124 16.88 12.18 -3.25
C ALA A 124 17.57 11.45 -2.09
N VAL A 125 18.91 11.52 -2.06
CA VAL A 125 19.70 10.94 -0.99
C VAL A 125 19.22 11.50 0.36
N GLY A 126 18.92 10.61 1.29
CA GLY A 126 18.39 10.97 2.61
C GLY A 126 16.88 11.10 2.68
N SER A 127 16.17 11.05 1.54
CA SER A 127 14.72 11.18 1.50
C SER A 127 13.98 9.84 1.57
N GLY A 128 14.70 8.74 1.43
CA GLY A 128 14.10 7.42 1.51
C GLY A 128 15.18 6.36 1.60
N THR A 129 14.84 5.23 2.23
CA THR A 129 15.79 4.12 2.44
C THR A 129 15.83 3.14 1.29
N GLY A 130 14.79 3.12 0.44
CA GLY A 130 14.63 2.11 -0.59
C GLY A 130 14.24 0.74 -0.05
N LEU A 131 13.83 0.65 1.23
CA LEU A 131 13.50 -0.62 1.89
C LEU A 131 12.00 -0.83 2.10
N GLY A 132 11.19 0.24 2.10
CA GLY A 132 9.76 0.13 2.41
C GLY A 132 9.02 -0.84 1.53
N LEU A 133 9.19 -0.75 0.21
CA LEU A 133 8.49 -1.63 -0.73
C LEU A 133 9.04 -3.05 -0.73
N SER A 134 10.34 -3.24 -0.53
CA SER A 134 10.91 -4.58 -0.45
C SER A 134 10.46 -5.31 0.83
N VAL A 135 10.36 -4.59 1.95
CA VAL A 135 9.82 -5.15 3.19
C VAL A 135 8.35 -5.50 3.01
N SER A 136 7.57 -4.62 2.37
CA SER A 136 6.16 -4.89 2.06
C SER A 136 6.02 -6.13 1.18
N TYR A 137 6.86 -6.26 0.18
CA TYR A 137 6.89 -7.43 -0.69
C TYR A 137 7.14 -8.71 0.12
N PHE A 138 8.11 -8.69 1.02
CA PHE A 138 8.41 -9.83 1.89
C PHE A 138 7.21 -10.20 2.78
N ILE A 139 6.61 -9.20 3.42
CA ILE A 139 5.46 -9.43 4.31
C ILE A 139 4.32 -10.09 3.53
N VAL A 140 3.99 -9.56 2.37
CA VAL A 140 2.86 -10.06 1.59
C VAL A 140 3.14 -11.44 1.01
N THR A 141 4.30 -11.62 0.38
CA THR A 141 4.58 -12.85 -0.36
C THR A 141 5.06 -13.99 0.54
N GLU A 142 5.98 -13.72 1.47
CA GLU A 142 6.56 -14.76 2.30
C GLU A 142 5.75 -15.05 3.56
N GLN A 143 5.32 -14.00 4.26
CA GLN A 143 4.59 -14.18 5.51
C GLN A 143 3.12 -14.48 5.30
N HIS A 144 2.51 -13.94 4.24
CA HIS A 144 1.08 -14.09 3.98
C HIS A 144 0.75 -14.97 2.78
N LYS A 145 1.75 -15.42 2.02
CA LYS A 145 1.56 -16.25 0.82
C LYS A 145 0.65 -15.58 -0.20
N GLY A 146 0.68 -14.27 -0.24
CA GLY A 146 -0.08 -13.45 -1.17
C GLY A 146 0.77 -12.92 -2.31
N ALA A 147 0.26 -11.88 -2.95
CA ALA A 147 0.95 -11.20 -4.05
C ALA A 147 0.82 -9.69 -3.88
N ILE A 148 1.84 -8.97 -4.30
CA ILE A 148 1.82 -7.52 -4.39
C ILE A 148 2.28 -7.12 -5.79
N ASP A 149 1.53 -6.25 -6.44
CA ASP A 149 1.79 -5.82 -7.81
C ASP A 149 1.68 -4.32 -7.91
N VAL A 150 2.25 -3.77 -8.99
CA VAL A 150 2.16 -2.36 -9.30
C VAL A 150 1.73 -2.19 -10.75
N SER A 151 0.87 -1.21 -10.98
CA SER A 151 0.46 -0.76 -12.31
C SER A 151 0.59 0.75 -12.34
N SER A 152 1.30 1.28 -13.31
CA SER A 152 1.57 2.72 -13.36
C SER A 152 1.84 3.14 -14.80
N SER A 153 1.55 4.41 -15.10
CA SER A 153 1.90 5.04 -16.36
C SER A 153 2.32 6.48 -16.08
N PRO A 154 3.36 6.99 -16.74
CA PRO A 154 3.78 8.39 -16.53
C PRO A 154 2.61 9.34 -16.75
N GLY A 155 2.39 10.24 -15.81
CA GLY A 155 1.31 11.23 -15.85
C GLY A 155 -0.04 10.74 -15.39
N GLU A 156 -0.23 9.44 -15.16
CA GLU A 156 -1.54 8.86 -14.84
C GLU A 156 -1.64 8.27 -13.44
N GLY A 157 -0.55 8.32 -12.67
CA GLY A 157 -0.55 7.83 -11.30
C GLY A 157 -0.09 6.38 -11.19
N THR A 158 -0.26 5.83 -9.99
CA THR A 158 0.23 4.51 -9.64
C THR A 158 -0.80 3.76 -8.82
N CYS A 159 -0.98 2.48 -9.10
CA CYS A 159 -1.83 1.60 -8.30
C CYS A 159 -1.01 0.42 -7.80
N PHE A 160 -0.92 0.28 -6.48
CA PHE A 160 -0.37 -0.91 -5.84
C PHE A 160 -1.52 -1.81 -5.42
N THR A 161 -1.41 -3.10 -5.67
CA THR A 161 -2.42 -4.09 -5.31
C THR A 161 -1.81 -5.14 -4.40
N VAL A 162 -2.42 -5.34 -3.24
CA VAL A 162 -2.04 -6.37 -2.27
C VAL A 162 -3.16 -7.40 -2.25
N CYS A 163 -2.84 -8.66 -2.59
CA CYS A 163 -3.82 -9.75 -2.59
C CYS A 163 -3.40 -10.82 -1.60
N LEU A 164 -4.32 -11.19 -0.72
CA LEU A 164 -4.08 -12.18 0.33
C LEU A 164 -5.05 -13.35 0.18
N PRO A 165 -4.61 -14.59 0.46
CA PRO A 165 -5.52 -15.73 0.44
C PRO A 165 -6.63 -15.54 1.47
N LEU A 166 -7.87 -15.80 1.08
CA LEU A 166 -9.03 -15.57 1.94
C LEU A 166 -8.99 -16.38 3.23
N GLY A 167 -8.43 -17.57 3.20
CA GLY A 167 -8.29 -18.40 4.39
C GLY A 167 -6.97 -18.23 5.12
N GLY A 168 -6.15 -17.25 4.76
CA GLY A 168 -4.81 -17.09 5.33
C GLY A 168 -3.82 -18.15 4.87
N LYS A 169 -4.18 -18.92 3.85
CA LYS A 169 -3.34 -19.98 3.29
C LYS A 169 -3.31 -19.84 1.78
N SER A 170 -2.19 -20.25 1.20
CA SER A 170 -2.06 -20.30 -0.24
C SER A 170 -3.16 -21.18 -0.84
N ALA A 171 -3.81 -20.75 -1.91
CA ALA A 171 -4.73 -21.59 -2.66
C ALA A 171 -3.93 -22.76 -3.26
N ARG A 172 -4.49 -23.94 -3.18
CA ARG A 172 -3.85 -25.14 -3.72
C ARG A 172 -4.24 -25.37 -5.16
#